data_0742edb82127cabda9e3803ac4e59387
#
_entry.id   0742edb82127cabda9e3803ac4e59387
#
_cell.length_a   1.000
_cell.length_b   1.000
_cell.length_c   1.000
_cell.angle_alpha   90.00
_cell.angle_beta   90.00
_cell.angle_gamma   90.00
#
_symmetry.space_group_name_H-M   'P 1'
#
loop_
_entity.id
_entity.type
_entity.pdbx_description
1 polymer ?
#
loop_
_entity_poly.entity_id
_entity_poly.type
_entity_poly.pdbx_seq_one_letter_code
_entity_poly.pdbx_strand_id
1 'polypeptide(L)'
;MTNHLECVTAQKSQWYWYLLVIFICFMATNTVGAIPLFIILITQWIQNPKPLTDINSFSQESMMSGIDSNLYLASMAFSFVVFLAVAIWIIKMFHGRSWTEVINGTKRVRWSRFFVGLAVWGVLQVGSFAINYMTDPNNFEFRFEPVRFIFLTIITLTMIPIQSSCEEFVFRGYLAQGVASWTGSRLWTLLIPSVLFALLHSANPEVTKYGFGVMMANYFLIGLTFGLISLLDDGIELAMGAHSINNILGSMLMTYEGSALRTDALFKAKIINPGEDLFIAVISSIVFIGILAFIYKWKFGILTRRVSPPSPVLS
;
A
#
# COMPACT_ATOMS: atom_id res chain seq x y z
N MET A 1 15.38 17.90 16.96
CA MET A 1 14.94 17.23 15.71
C MET A 1 13.43 17.05 15.85
N THR A 2 12.65 17.57 14.93
CA THR A 2 11.20 17.35 14.93
C THR A 2 10.94 15.89 14.61
N ASN A 3 10.32 15.19 15.55
CA ASN A 3 9.91 13.80 15.43
C ASN A 3 8.82 13.71 14.35
N HIS A 4 8.79 12.62 13.59
CA HIS A 4 7.81 12.38 12.53
C HIS A 4 6.37 12.66 12.96
N LEU A 5 5.97 12.26 14.16
CA LEU A 5 4.61 12.49 14.67
C LEU A 5 4.41 13.89 15.28
N GLU A 6 5.49 14.61 15.60
CA GLU A 6 5.45 15.89 16.32
C GLU A 6 5.60 17.11 15.39
N CYS A 7 5.71 16.87 14.06
CA CYS A 7 5.80 17.96 13.07
C CYS A 7 4.46 18.64 12.78
N VAL A 8 3.37 18.19 13.39
CA VAL A 8 2.04 18.77 13.21
C VAL A 8 1.96 20.12 13.95
N THR A 9 1.52 21.16 13.24
CA THR A 9 1.21 22.46 13.82
C THR A 9 -0.25 22.53 14.26
N ALA A 10 -0.58 23.45 15.17
CA ALA A 10 -1.97 23.66 15.63
C ALA A 10 -2.91 24.15 14.50
N GLN A 11 -2.34 24.69 13.41
CA GLN A 11 -3.12 25.18 12.29
C GLN A 11 -3.84 24.03 11.57
N LYS A 12 -5.19 24.10 11.56
CA LYS A 12 -6.05 23.11 10.88
C LYS A 12 -5.75 21.66 11.28
N SER A 13 -5.41 21.41 12.55
CA SER A 13 -5.13 20.06 13.08
C SER A 13 -6.39 19.26 13.44
N GLN A 14 -7.59 19.85 13.30
CA GLN A 14 -8.84 19.18 13.62
C GLN A 14 -9.12 18.03 12.65
N TRP A 15 -9.74 16.95 13.14
CA TRP A 15 -9.98 15.72 12.41
C TRP A 15 -10.74 15.90 11.08
N TYR A 16 -11.69 16.84 11.01
CA TYR A 16 -12.46 17.09 9.78
C TYR A 16 -11.63 17.65 8.62
N TRP A 17 -10.51 18.35 8.89
CA TRP A 17 -9.59 18.78 7.83
C TRP A 17 -8.89 17.59 7.18
N TYR A 18 -8.57 16.56 7.97
CA TYR A 18 -7.98 15.32 7.44
C TYR A 18 -8.99 14.57 6.57
N LEU A 19 -10.25 14.49 7.01
CA LEU A 19 -11.32 13.91 6.19
C LEU A 19 -11.53 14.68 4.89
N LEU A 20 -11.53 16.02 4.94
CA LEU A 20 -11.67 16.86 3.74
C LEU A 20 -10.54 16.61 2.74
N VAL A 21 -9.28 16.55 3.20
CA VAL A 21 -8.13 16.28 2.33
C VAL A 21 -8.26 14.89 1.68
N ILE A 22 -8.59 13.86 2.46
CA ILE A 22 -8.80 12.50 1.93
C ILE A 22 -9.95 12.48 0.92
N PHE A 23 -11.05 13.17 1.22
CA PHE A 23 -12.20 13.27 0.31
C PHE A 23 -11.82 13.93 -1.02
N ILE A 24 -11.08 15.04 -0.98
CA ILE A 24 -10.60 15.72 -2.21
C ILE A 24 -9.69 14.80 -3.02
N CYS A 25 -8.76 14.09 -2.37
CA CYS A 25 -7.90 13.13 -3.02
C CYS A 25 -8.69 11.98 -3.64
N PHE A 26 -9.68 11.43 -2.91
CA PHE A 26 -10.59 10.40 -3.41
C PHE A 26 -11.37 10.88 -4.65
N MET A 27 -11.92 12.09 -4.62
CA MET A 27 -12.62 12.66 -5.77
C MET A 27 -11.70 12.82 -6.97
N ALA A 28 -10.49 13.34 -6.79
CA ALA A 28 -9.50 13.50 -7.87
C ALA A 28 -9.10 12.15 -8.47
N THR A 29 -8.93 11.13 -7.64
CA THR A 29 -8.58 9.76 -8.08
C THR A 29 -9.69 9.15 -8.91
N ASN A 30 -10.95 9.29 -8.49
CA ASN A 30 -12.11 8.72 -9.18
C ASN A 30 -12.58 9.56 -10.39
N THR A 31 -12.03 10.74 -10.60
CA THR A 31 -12.27 11.58 -11.79
C THR A 31 -11.06 11.53 -12.72
N VAL A 32 -10.03 12.30 -12.41
CA VAL A 32 -8.82 12.42 -13.24
C VAL A 32 -8.02 11.12 -13.27
N GLY A 33 -7.83 10.48 -12.10
CA GLY A 33 -7.09 9.22 -11.98
C GLY A 33 -7.74 8.05 -12.71
N ALA A 34 -9.06 8.04 -12.81
CA ALA A 34 -9.81 6.99 -13.48
C ALA A 34 -9.89 7.16 -15.03
N ILE A 35 -9.47 8.31 -15.59
CA ILE A 35 -9.56 8.57 -17.04
C ILE A 35 -8.95 7.45 -17.89
N PRO A 36 -7.72 6.93 -17.64
CA PRO A 36 -7.16 5.87 -18.46
C PRO A 36 -8.02 4.61 -18.45
N LEU A 37 -8.52 4.21 -17.30
CA LEU A 37 -9.39 3.05 -17.18
C LEU A 37 -10.73 3.26 -17.92
N PHE A 38 -11.34 4.43 -17.80
CA PHE A 38 -12.57 4.74 -18.53
C PHE A 38 -12.37 4.72 -20.04
N ILE A 39 -11.24 5.23 -20.55
CA ILE A 39 -10.92 5.18 -21.99
C ILE A 39 -10.85 3.71 -22.44
N ILE A 40 -10.19 2.83 -21.69
CA ILE A 40 -10.08 1.41 -22.00
C ILE A 40 -11.46 0.75 -22.01
N LEU A 41 -12.28 0.98 -20.99
CA LEU A 41 -13.62 0.40 -20.87
C LEU A 41 -14.54 0.87 -22.01
N ILE A 42 -14.52 2.15 -22.37
CA ILE A 42 -15.31 2.70 -23.48
C ILE A 42 -14.84 2.09 -24.81
N THR A 43 -13.52 2.01 -25.03
CA THR A 43 -12.96 1.42 -26.26
C THR A 43 -13.38 -0.05 -26.39
N GLN A 44 -13.29 -0.81 -25.32
CA GLN A 44 -13.71 -2.21 -25.26
C GLN A 44 -15.22 -2.37 -25.53
N TRP A 45 -16.04 -1.49 -24.94
CA TRP A 45 -17.49 -1.52 -25.14
C TRP A 45 -17.87 -1.18 -26.61
N ILE A 46 -17.18 -0.21 -27.25
CA ILE A 46 -17.39 0.12 -28.66
C ILE A 46 -17.02 -1.07 -29.56
N GLN A 47 -15.91 -1.77 -29.25
CA GLN A 47 -15.45 -2.92 -30.05
C GLN A 47 -16.33 -4.17 -29.84
N ASN A 48 -16.87 -4.35 -28.63
CA ASN A 48 -17.68 -5.52 -28.24
C ASN A 48 -18.91 -5.05 -27.45
N PRO A 49 -19.91 -4.47 -28.10
CA PRO A 49 -21.08 -3.93 -27.41
C PRO A 49 -21.88 -5.05 -26.73
N LYS A 50 -22.07 -4.92 -25.43
CA LYS A 50 -22.88 -5.83 -24.63
C LYS A 50 -24.28 -5.22 -24.45
N PRO A 51 -25.35 -6.04 -24.42
CA PRO A 51 -26.69 -5.55 -24.18
C PRO A 51 -26.80 -4.82 -22.84
N LEU A 52 -27.32 -3.59 -22.86
CA LEU A 52 -27.54 -2.79 -21.63
C LEU A 52 -28.60 -3.44 -20.69
N THR A 53 -29.38 -4.40 -21.19
CA THR A 53 -30.38 -5.14 -20.45
C THR A 53 -29.80 -6.28 -19.60
N ASP A 54 -28.56 -6.68 -19.87
CA ASP A 54 -27.90 -7.74 -19.11
C ASP A 54 -27.13 -7.14 -17.92
N ILE A 55 -27.73 -7.20 -16.72
CA ILE A 55 -27.14 -6.69 -15.48
C ILE A 55 -25.78 -7.36 -15.19
N ASN A 56 -25.57 -8.62 -15.58
CA ASN A 56 -24.30 -9.32 -15.40
C ASN A 56 -23.18 -8.74 -16.27
N SER A 57 -23.53 -8.06 -17.36
CA SER A 57 -22.56 -7.39 -18.22
C SER A 57 -21.84 -6.21 -17.52
N PHE A 58 -22.44 -5.68 -16.44
CA PHE A 58 -21.89 -4.60 -15.61
C PHE A 58 -21.17 -5.12 -14.35
N SER A 59 -21.08 -6.45 -14.16
CA SER A 59 -20.22 -6.98 -13.09
C SER A 59 -18.76 -6.61 -13.34
N GLN A 60 -18.01 -6.34 -12.27
CA GLN A 60 -16.59 -6.00 -12.35
C GLN A 60 -15.82 -7.05 -13.18
N GLU A 61 -16.11 -8.33 -12.98
CA GLU A 61 -15.49 -9.43 -13.71
C GLU A 61 -15.80 -9.38 -15.22
N SER A 62 -17.04 -9.12 -15.59
CA SER A 62 -17.46 -8.98 -16.99
C SER A 62 -16.89 -7.74 -17.67
N MET A 63 -16.82 -6.61 -16.96
CA MET A 63 -16.23 -5.37 -17.47
C MET A 63 -14.72 -5.49 -17.69
N MET A 64 -14.04 -6.26 -16.83
CA MET A 64 -12.59 -6.45 -16.88
C MET A 64 -12.18 -7.63 -17.77
N SER A 65 -13.14 -8.48 -18.19
CA SER A 65 -12.85 -9.59 -19.09
C SER A 65 -12.43 -9.05 -20.45
N GLY A 66 -11.23 -9.44 -20.92
CA GLY A 66 -10.68 -8.98 -22.20
C GLY A 66 -9.80 -7.72 -22.13
N ILE A 67 -9.65 -7.08 -20.96
CA ILE A 67 -8.64 -6.04 -20.78
C ILE A 67 -7.27 -6.70 -20.58
N ASP A 68 -6.26 -6.20 -21.29
CA ASP A 68 -4.87 -6.59 -21.09
C ASP A 68 -4.45 -6.27 -19.64
N SER A 69 -3.83 -7.25 -18.96
CA SER A 69 -3.45 -7.16 -17.55
C SER A 69 -2.48 -6.01 -17.27
N ASN A 70 -1.52 -5.76 -18.17
CA ASN A 70 -0.55 -4.68 -18.03
C ASN A 70 -1.21 -3.31 -18.17
N LEU A 71 -2.13 -3.18 -19.13
CA LEU A 71 -2.87 -1.95 -19.34
C LEU A 71 -3.78 -1.63 -18.17
N TYR A 72 -4.43 -2.67 -17.61
CA TYR A 72 -5.22 -2.52 -16.39
C TYR A 72 -4.35 -2.09 -15.21
N LEU A 73 -3.22 -2.79 -14.96
CA LEU A 73 -2.30 -2.46 -13.87
C LEU A 73 -1.77 -1.02 -13.99
N ALA A 74 -1.36 -0.61 -15.19
CA ALA A 74 -0.90 0.76 -15.44
C ALA A 74 -1.98 1.80 -15.14
N SER A 75 -3.22 1.53 -15.56
CA SER A 75 -4.36 2.44 -15.33
C SER A 75 -4.69 2.57 -13.84
N MET A 76 -4.68 1.45 -13.11
CA MET A 76 -4.88 1.45 -11.65
C MET A 76 -3.75 2.19 -10.94
N ALA A 77 -2.49 1.92 -11.31
CA ALA A 77 -1.35 2.59 -10.71
C ALA A 77 -1.31 4.09 -11.02
N PHE A 78 -1.79 4.52 -12.19
CA PHE A 78 -1.92 5.95 -12.54
C PHE A 78 -2.85 6.69 -11.58
N SER A 79 -3.92 6.06 -11.12
CA SER A 79 -4.84 6.67 -10.16
C SER A 79 -4.14 7.04 -8.84
N PHE A 80 -3.16 6.23 -8.40
CA PHE A 80 -2.34 6.54 -7.23
C PHE A 80 -1.32 7.66 -7.47
N VAL A 81 -0.82 7.81 -8.70
CA VAL A 81 0.02 8.97 -9.07
C VAL A 81 -0.79 10.26 -8.90
N VAL A 82 -2.03 10.28 -9.39
CA VAL A 82 -2.94 11.42 -9.23
C VAL A 82 -3.24 11.66 -7.76
N PHE A 83 -3.57 10.61 -7.00
CA PHE A 83 -3.84 10.72 -5.56
C PHE A 83 -2.65 11.36 -4.84
N LEU A 84 -1.45 10.84 -5.02
CA LEU A 84 -0.24 11.32 -4.35
C LEU A 84 0.07 12.78 -4.70
N ALA A 85 -0.03 13.15 -5.98
CA ALA A 85 0.20 14.51 -6.44
C ALA A 85 -0.78 15.49 -5.80
N VAL A 86 -2.07 15.15 -5.78
CA VAL A 86 -3.11 15.96 -5.15
C VAL A 86 -2.91 16.00 -3.63
N ALA A 87 -2.59 14.86 -2.99
CA ALA A 87 -2.33 14.82 -1.55
C ALA A 87 -1.18 15.75 -1.15
N ILE A 88 -0.05 15.70 -1.85
CA ILE A 88 1.10 16.58 -1.60
C ILE A 88 0.69 18.06 -1.72
N TRP A 89 -0.04 18.39 -2.79
CA TRP A 89 -0.47 19.78 -3.04
C TRP A 89 -1.47 20.26 -1.99
N ILE A 90 -2.52 19.50 -1.70
CA ILE A 90 -3.58 19.86 -0.74
C ILE A 90 -3.06 19.92 0.70
N ILE A 91 -2.22 18.96 1.12
CA ILE A 91 -1.63 18.97 2.46
C ILE A 91 -0.77 20.23 2.65
N LYS A 92 0.01 20.60 1.64
CA LYS A 92 0.78 21.85 1.70
C LYS A 92 -0.12 23.07 1.78
N MET A 93 -1.20 23.10 1.01
CA MET A 93 -2.14 24.23 0.97
C MET A 93 -2.95 24.38 2.28
N PHE A 94 -3.44 23.26 2.84
CA PHE A 94 -4.29 23.31 4.04
C PHE A 94 -3.50 23.31 5.34
N HIS A 95 -2.43 22.53 5.42
CA HIS A 95 -1.67 22.32 6.67
C HIS A 95 -0.28 22.98 6.66
N GLY A 96 0.15 23.57 5.55
CA GLY A 96 1.49 24.18 5.42
C GLY A 96 2.65 23.19 5.43
N ARG A 97 2.37 21.88 5.51
CA ARG A 97 3.40 20.83 5.61
C ARG A 97 3.94 20.42 4.23
N SER A 98 5.25 20.30 4.12
CA SER A 98 5.89 19.71 2.94
C SER A 98 5.69 18.19 2.92
N TRP A 99 5.81 17.59 1.74
CA TRP A 99 5.72 16.12 1.58
C TRP A 99 6.80 15.37 2.39
N THR A 100 7.99 15.95 2.55
CA THR A 100 9.06 15.36 3.35
C THR A 100 8.75 15.39 4.86
N GLU A 101 8.06 16.42 5.33
CA GLU A 101 7.58 16.48 6.72
C GLU A 101 6.50 15.43 6.99
N VAL A 102 5.68 15.10 6.00
CA VAL A 102 4.75 13.97 6.11
C VAL A 102 5.49 12.62 6.16
N ILE A 103 6.60 12.48 5.43
CA ILE A 103 7.39 11.24 5.40
C ILE A 103 8.10 11.00 6.74
N ASN A 104 8.80 11.99 7.30
CA ASN A 104 9.66 11.76 8.47
C ASN A 104 9.84 12.99 9.39
N GLY A 105 9.04 14.03 9.22
CA GLY A 105 9.16 15.28 10.01
C GLY A 105 10.39 16.14 9.68
N THR A 106 11.15 15.81 8.62
CA THR A 106 12.36 16.53 8.23
C THR A 106 12.26 17.08 6.80
N LYS A 107 13.32 17.76 6.34
CA LYS A 107 13.37 18.30 4.97
C LYS A 107 14.00 17.34 3.95
N ARG A 108 14.39 16.13 4.35
CA ARG A 108 15.10 15.17 3.48
C ARG A 108 14.56 13.78 3.66
N VAL A 109 14.40 13.05 2.54
CA VAL A 109 14.07 11.63 2.55
C VAL A 109 15.32 10.80 2.82
N ARG A 110 15.22 9.83 3.69
CA ARG A 110 16.30 8.89 4.05
C ARG A 110 16.29 7.69 3.09
N TRP A 111 16.73 7.89 1.86
CA TRP A 111 16.70 6.84 0.82
C TRP A 111 17.36 5.52 1.23
N SER A 112 18.40 5.56 2.07
CA SER A 112 19.01 4.35 2.62
C SER A 112 17.99 3.50 3.40
N ARG A 113 17.05 4.12 4.12
CA ARG A 113 15.96 3.42 4.82
C ARG A 113 15.03 2.73 3.82
N PHE A 114 14.63 3.45 2.78
CA PHE A 114 13.79 2.89 1.71
C PHE A 114 14.43 1.62 1.13
N PHE A 115 15.69 1.69 0.71
CA PHE A 115 16.36 0.53 0.10
C PHE A 115 16.64 -0.60 1.09
N VAL A 116 16.87 -0.32 2.37
CA VAL A 116 17.01 -1.38 3.38
C VAL A 116 15.64 -2.05 3.63
N GLY A 117 14.54 -1.30 3.75
CA GLY A 117 13.20 -1.87 3.86
C GLY A 117 12.87 -2.77 2.68
N LEU A 118 13.14 -2.29 1.46
CA LEU A 118 12.97 -3.04 0.21
C LEU A 118 13.80 -4.33 0.19
N ALA A 119 15.10 -4.24 0.54
CA ALA A 119 16.00 -5.39 0.46
C ALA A 119 15.66 -6.47 1.50
N VAL A 120 15.46 -6.07 2.77
CA VAL A 120 15.19 -7.04 3.85
C VAL A 120 13.85 -7.72 3.64
N TRP A 121 12.78 -6.96 3.34
CA TRP A 121 11.46 -7.55 3.07
C TRP A 121 11.47 -8.41 1.80
N GLY A 122 12.16 -7.95 0.75
CA GLY A 122 12.31 -8.70 -0.51
C GLY A 122 13.00 -10.04 -0.33
N VAL A 123 14.07 -10.09 0.46
CA VAL A 123 14.77 -11.36 0.78
C VAL A 123 13.83 -12.32 1.51
N LEU A 124 13.05 -11.84 2.49
CA LEU A 124 12.09 -12.67 3.21
C LEU A 124 10.99 -13.21 2.29
N GLN A 125 10.45 -12.39 1.41
CA GLN A 125 9.40 -12.79 0.45
C GLN A 125 9.91 -13.79 -0.58
N VAL A 126 11.09 -13.56 -1.17
CA VAL A 126 11.70 -14.49 -2.11
C VAL A 126 12.06 -15.81 -1.40
N GLY A 127 12.57 -15.74 -0.18
CA GLY A 127 12.85 -16.93 0.64
C GLY A 127 11.59 -17.73 0.94
N SER A 128 10.50 -17.05 1.33
CA SER A 128 9.18 -17.69 1.55
C SER A 128 8.66 -18.36 0.28
N PHE A 129 8.70 -17.66 -0.86
CA PHE A 129 8.32 -18.26 -2.15
C PHE A 129 9.18 -19.48 -2.49
N ALA A 130 10.49 -19.40 -2.30
CA ALA A 130 11.39 -20.51 -2.60
C ALA A 130 11.08 -21.75 -1.74
N ILE A 131 10.80 -21.57 -0.44
CA ILE A 131 10.40 -22.66 0.45
C ILE A 131 9.10 -23.29 -0.03
N ASN A 132 8.07 -22.48 -0.33
CA ASN A 132 6.78 -22.98 -0.81
C ASN A 132 6.93 -23.73 -2.14
N TYR A 133 7.73 -23.21 -3.07
CA TYR A 133 8.01 -23.86 -4.35
C TYR A 133 8.75 -25.19 -4.18
N MET A 134 9.72 -25.26 -3.27
CA MET A 134 10.47 -26.52 -3.00
C MET A 134 9.59 -27.57 -2.28
N THR A 135 8.62 -27.13 -1.47
CA THR A 135 7.71 -28.01 -0.71
C THR A 135 6.64 -28.61 -1.61
N ASP A 136 6.05 -27.82 -2.49
CA ASP A 136 5.03 -28.27 -3.45
C ASP A 136 5.21 -27.59 -4.82
N PRO A 137 6.17 -28.07 -5.66
CA PRO A 137 6.39 -27.50 -6.98
C PRO A 137 5.17 -27.62 -7.91
N ASN A 138 4.34 -28.66 -7.70
CA ASN A 138 3.17 -28.92 -8.54
C ASN A 138 2.04 -27.90 -8.38
N ASN A 139 2.07 -27.14 -7.27
CA ASN A 139 1.12 -26.05 -7.04
C ASN A 139 1.40 -24.84 -7.93
N PHE A 140 2.57 -24.74 -8.55
CA PHE A 140 2.99 -23.57 -9.31
C PHE A 140 3.07 -23.88 -10.80
N GLU A 141 2.37 -23.09 -11.60
CA GLU A 141 2.44 -23.11 -13.06
C GLU A 141 3.38 -21.98 -13.52
N PHE A 142 4.52 -22.35 -14.11
CA PHE A 142 5.42 -21.38 -14.72
C PHE A 142 4.86 -20.86 -16.04
N ARG A 143 4.78 -19.52 -16.18
CA ARG A 143 4.27 -18.84 -17.35
C ARG A 143 5.20 -17.68 -17.68
N PHE A 144 5.77 -17.72 -18.88
CA PHE A 144 6.65 -16.65 -19.31
C PHE A 144 6.35 -16.25 -20.76
N GLU A 145 5.78 -15.06 -20.89
CA GLU A 145 5.60 -14.41 -22.19
C GLU A 145 6.51 -13.18 -22.25
N PRO A 146 7.65 -13.24 -22.96
CA PRO A 146 8.72 -12.24 -22.86
C PRO A 146 8.24 -10.81 -23.08
N VAL A 147 7.43 -10.57 -24.11
CA VAL A 147 6.94 -9.23 -24.45
C VAL A 147 6.05 -8.68 -23.33
N ARG A 148 5.07 -9.45 -22.87
CA ARG A 148 4.19 -9.06 -21.78
C ARG A 148 4.96 -8.84 -20.49
N PHE A 149 5.93 -9.71 -20.21
CA PHE A 149 6.74 -9.60 -18.99
C PHE A 149 7.67 -8.37 -19.00
N ILE A 150 8.19 -7.95 -20.15
CA ILE A 150 8.95 -6.70 -20.28
C ILE A 150 8.06 -5.51 -19.93
N PHE A 151 6.84 -5.42 -20.49
CA PHE A 151 5.91 -4.34 -20.14
C PHE A 151 5.51 -4.38 -18.67
N LEU A 152 5.20 -5.58 -18.13
CA LEU A 152 4.93 -5.76 -16.71
C LEU A 152 6.09 -5.24 -15.86
N THR A 153 7.33 -5.57 -16.21
CA THR A 153 8.52 -5.13 -15.49
C THR A 153 8.64 -3.60 -15.48
N ILE A 154 8.46 -2.96 -16.63
CA ILE A 154 8.53 -1.49 -16.72
C ILE A 154 7.46 -0.85 -15.84
N ILE A 155 6.20 -1.27 -15.96
CA ILE A 155 5.08 -0.73 -15.17
C ILE A 155 5.34 -0.95 -13.68
N THR A 156 5.71 -2.17 -13.31
CA THR A 156 5.89 -2.56 -11.91
C THR A 156 7.04 -1.81 -11.25
N LEU A 157 8.20 -1.70 -11.91
CA LEU A 157 9.35 -1.01 -11.34
C LEU A 157 9.20 0.52 -11.31
N THR A 158 8.36 1.10 -12.17
CA THR A 158 8.16 2.56 -12.21
C THR A 158 6.95 3.02 -11.42
N MET A 159 5.84 2.33 -11.50
CA MET A 159 4.56 2.80 -10.95
C MET A 159 4.20 2.19 -9.59
N ILE A 160 4.55 0.93 -9.33
CA ILE A 160 4.23 0.28 -8.06
C ILE A 160 4.94 0.92 -6.85
N PRO A 161 6.22 1.36 -6.93
CA PRO A 161 6.82 2.12 -5.83
C PRO A 161 6.06 3.42 -5.51
N ILE A 162 5.48 4.08 -6.51
CA ILE A 162 4.66 5.28 -6.32
C ILE A 162 3.33 4.91 -5.66
N GLN A 163 2.66 3.85 -6.12
CA GLN A 163 1.42 3.33 -5.55
C GLN A 163 1.61 2.96 -4.07
N SER A 164 2.58 2.11 -3.75
CA SER A 164 2.88 1.68 -2.38
C SER A 164 3.29 2.85 -1.49
N SER A 165 4.12 3.77 -2.02
CA SER A 165 4.52 4.98 -1.29
C SER A 165 3.34 5.91 -1.03
N CYS A 166 2.37 6.00 -1.96
CA CYS A 166 1.15 6.77 -1.77
C CYS A 166 0.34 6.24 -0.59
N GLU A 167 0.17 4.93 -0.48
CA GLU A 167 -0.55 4.32 0.63
C GLU A 167 0.18 4.56 1.96
N GLU A 168 1.51 4.35 2.02
CA GLU A 168 2.29 4.65 3.24
C GLU A 168 2.23 6.13 3.60
N PHE A 169 2.31 7.02 2.61
CA PHE A 169 2.21 8.47 2.80
C PHE A 169 0.87 8.88 3.43
N VAL A 170 -0.22 8.25 3.01
CA VAL A 170 -1.56 8.54 3.55
C VAL A 170 -1.73 7.94 4.94
N PHE A 171 -1.46 6.65 5.11
CA PHE A 171 -1.78 5.95 6.35
C PHE A 171 -0.74 6.18 7.45
N ARG A 172 0.55 5.97 7.16
CA ARG A 172 1.63 6.04 8.16
C ARG A 172 2.25 7.43 8.27
N GLY A 173 2.13 8.22 7.18
CA GLY A 173 2.48 9.63 7.18
C GLY A 173 1.32 10.49 7.70
N TYR A 174 0.41 10.84 6.81
CA TYR A 174 -0.59 11.87 7.04
C TYR A 174 -1.59 11.54 8.16
N LEU A 175 -2.30 10.40 8.06
CA LEU A 175 -3.29 9.99 9.07
C LEU A 175 -2.65 9.70 10.43
N ALA A 176 -1.52 9.00 10.45
CA ALA A 176 -0.82 8.73 11.70
C ALA A 176 -0.43 10.01 12.43
N GLN A 177 0.07 11.03 11.74
CA GLN A 177 0.34 12.36 12.29
C GLN A 177 -0.92 13.01 12.84
N GLY A 178 -2.07 12.90 12.14
CA GLY A 178 -3.36 13.39 12.61
C GLY A 178 -3.80 12.69 13.90
N VAL A 179 -3.84 11.37 13.90
CA VAL A 179 -4.23 10.58 15.09
C VAL A 179 -3.31 10.87 16.27
N ALA A 180 -2.00 10.97 16.02
CA ALA A 180 -1.04 11.35 17.05
C ALA A 180 -1.35 12.71 17.68
N SER A 181 -1.69 13.70 16.87
CA SER A 181 -2.03 15.05 17.33
C SER A 181 -3.32 15.11 18.14
N TRP A 182 -4.31 14.24 17.85
CA TRP A 182 -5.61 14.22 18.54
C TRP A 182 -5.58 13.42 19.83
N THR A 183 -4.82 12.31 19.84
CA THR A 183 -4.85 11.35 20.95
C THR A 183 -3.66 11.46 21.89
N GLY A 184 -2.55 12.00 21.41
CA GLY A 184 -1.26 11.96 22.10
C GLY A 184 -0.70 10.55 22.31
N SER A 185 -1.31 9.53 21.67
CA SER A 185 -1.04 8.11 21.90
C SER A 185 -0.43 7.43 20.68
N ARG A 186 0.75 6.87 20.83
CA ARG A 186 1.41 6.06 19.76
C ARG A 186 0.66 4.76 19.49
N LEU A 187 -0.03 4.21 20.48
CA LEU A 187 -0.85 3.02 20.29
C LEU A 187 -2.02 3.28 19.34
N TRP A 188 -2.78 4.37 19.57
CA TRP A 188 -3.86 4.74 18.67
C TRP A 188 -3.34 5.16 17.29
N THR A 189 -2.18 5.79 17.24
CA THR A 189 -1.48 6.13 16.00
C THR A 189 -1.10 4.89 15.19
N LEU A 190 -0.83 3.77 15.85
CA LEU A 190 -0.59 2.49 15.19
C LEU A 190 -1.91 1.82 14.76
N LEU A 191 -2.87 1.71 15.68
CA LEU A 191 -4.07 0.89 15.48
C LEU A 191 -5.05 1.50 14.46
N ILE A 192 -5.37 2.80 14.59
CA ILE A 192 -6.41 3.43 13.75
C ILE A 192 -6.03 3.39 12.27
N PRO A 193 -4.83 3.84 11.83
CA PRO A 193 -4.46 3.74 10.43
C PRO A 193 -4.36 2.29 9.92
N SER A 194 -3.96 1.33 10.78
CA SER A 194 -3.86 -0.08 10.39
C SER A 194 -5.24 -0.71 10.16
N VAL A 195 -6.23 -0.39 11.01
CA VAL A 195 -7.61 -0.83 10.81
C VAL A 195 -8.21 -0.20 9.54
N LEU A 196 -8.01 1.11 9.34
CA LEU A 196 -8.51 1.80 8.15
C LEU A 196 -7.86 1.25 6.87
N PHE A 197 -6.56 0.94 6.91
CA PHE A 197 -5.85 0.29 5.81
C PHE A 197 -6.51 -1.05 5.46
N ALA A 198 -6.73 -1.91 6.45
CA ALA A 198 -7.39 -3.19 6.23
C ALA A 198 -8.82 -3.01 5.67
N LEU A 199 -9.60 -2.10 6.24
CA LEU A 199 -10.99 -1.86 5.80
C LEU A 199 -11.08 -1.41 4.34
N LEU A 200 -10.13 -0.61 3.83
CA LEU A 200 -10.10 -0.22 2.41
C LEU A 200 -9.83 -1.39 1.47
N HIS A 201 -9.21 -2.47 1.97
CA HIS A 201 -8.97 -3.69 1.20
C HIS A 201 -10.14 -4.69 1.27
N SER A 202 -11.21 -4.39 2.05
CA SER A 202 -12.34 -5.31 2.22
C SER A 202 -13.11 -5.62 0.94
N ALA A 203 -13.03 -4.75 -0.06
CA ALA A 203 -13.66 -4.95 -1.37
C ALA A 203 -12.77 -5.69 -2.39
N ASN A 204 -11.55 -6.08 -2.00
CA ASN A 204 -10.66 -6.81 -2.90
C ASN A 204 -11.21 -8.21 -3.22
N PRO A 205 -11.02 -8.70 -4.47
CA PRO A 205 -11.58 -9.97 -4.91
C PRO A 205 -11.17 -11.17 -4.05
N GLU A 206 -9.93 -11.20 -3.55
CA GLU A 206 -9.42 -12.26 -2.68
C GLU A 206 -10.17 -12.34 -1.34
N VAL A 207 -10.73 -11.24 -0.84
CA VAL A 207 -11.50 -11.23 0.43
C VAL A 207 -12.78 -12.05 0.28
N THR A 208 -13.46 -11.88 -0.85
CA THR A 208 -14.66 -12.66 -1.16
C THR A 208 -14.32 -14.13 -1.45
N LYS A 209 -13.22 -14.36 -2.17
CA LYS A 209 -12.85 -15.71 -2.64
C LYS A 209 -12.28 -16.60 -1.54
N TYR A 210 -11.42 -16.06 -0.69
CA TYR A 210 -10.64 -16.84 0.28
C TYR A 210 -11.09 -16.68 1.73
N GLY A 211 -12.10 -15.84 1.97
CA GLY A 211 -12.71 -15.64 3.27
C GLY A 211 -12.34 -14.35 3.95
N PHE A 212 -13.39 -13.61 4.35
CA PHE A 212 -13.28 -12.27 4.93
C PHE A 212 -12.35 -12.22 6.15
N GLY A 213 -12.54 -13.11 7.13
CA GLY A 213 -11.81 -13.05 8.40
C GLY A 213 -10.29 -13.17 8.24
N VAL A 214 -9.82 -14.17 7.49
CA VAL A 214 -8.40 -14.44 7.31
C VAL A 214 -7.73 -13.39 6.44
N MET A 215 -8.40 -12.93 5.36
CA MET A 215 -7.83 -11.91 4.49
C MET A 215 -7.75 -10.55 5.19
N MET A 216 -8.78 -10.18 5.97
CA MET A 216 -8.76 -8.95 6.77
C MET A 216 -7.71 -9.01 7.87
N ALA A 217 -7.49 -10.19 8.48
CA ALA A 217 -6.40 -10.38 9.45
C ALA A 217 -5.03 -10.18 8.80
N ASN A 218 -4.84 -10.65 7.55
CA ASN A 218 -3.59 -10.45 6.80
C ASN A 218 -3.35 -8.97 6.49
N TYR A 219 -4.36 -8.25 5.94
CA TYR A 219 -4.25 -6.81 5.68
C TYR A 219 -3.98 -6.01 6.95
N PHE A 220 -4.63 -6.38 8.06
CA PHE A 220 -4.39 -5.72 9.34
C PHE A 220 -2.99 -5.99 9.87
N LEU A 221 -2.48 -7.23 9.76
CA LEU A 221 -1.11 -7.60 10.14
C LEU A 221 -0.07 -6.79 9.38
N ILE A 222 -0.20 -6.68 8.05
CA ILE A 222 0.67 -5.84 7.21
C ILE A 222 0.54 -4.38 7.62
N GLY A 223 -0.70 -3.93 7.89
CA GLY A 223 -0.98 -2.61 8.43
C GLY A 223 -0.22 -2.31 9.71
N LEU A 224 -0.25 -3.23 10.67
CA LEU A 224 0.46 -3.15 11.94
C LEU A 224 1.98 -3.19 11.76
N THR A 225 2.47 -4.09 10.91
CA THR A 225 3.92 -4.26 10.67
C THR A 225 4.54 -2.99 10.14
N PHE A 226 3.96 -2.42 9.09
CA PHE A 226 4.46 -1.18 8.47
C PHE A 226 4.24 0.04 9.37
N GLY A 227 3.14 0.08 10.12
CA GLY A 227 2.90 1.11 11.12
C GLY A 227 3.92 1.05 12.27
N LEU A 228 4.21 -0.14 12.78
CA LEU A 228 5.14 -0.32 13.90
C LEU A 228 6.57 0.09 13.50
N ILE A 229 7.07 -0.34 12.35
CA ILE A 229 8.42 0.07 11.89
C ILE A 229 8.49 1.58 11.63
N SER A 230 7.40 2.20 11.16
CA SER A 230 7.34 3.66 10.97
C SER A 230 7.42 4.41 12.29
N LEU A 231 6.79 3.90 13.35
CA LEU A 231 6.89 4.46 14.71
C LEU A 231 8.28 4.28 15.33
N LEU A 232 8.89 3.12 15.12
CA LEU A 232 10.20 2.78 15.70
C LEU A 232 11.34 3.50 14.99
N ASP A 233 11.24 3.71 13.67
CA ASP A 233 12.27 4.38 12.86
C ASP A 233 12.06 5.89 12.72
N ASP A 234 10.99 6.43 13.32
CA ASP A 234 10.64 7.86 13.24
C ASP A 234 10.52 8.38 11.80
N GLY A 235 9.76 7.65 10.98
CA GLY A 235 9.49 7.96 9.57
C GLY A 235 9.06 6.74 8.78
N ILE A 236 8.49 6.95 7.59
CA ILE A 236 7.80 5.91 6.81
C ILE A 236 8.67 5.26 5.71
N GLU A 237 9.93 5.69 5.54
CA GLU A 237 10.74 5.26 4.39
C GLU A 237 11.01 3.75 4.36
N LEU A 238 11.24 3.11 5.53
CA LEU A 238 11.36 1.65 5.62
C LEU A 238 10.08 0.95 5.16
N ALA A 239 8.93 1.46 5.58
CA ALA A 239 7.62 0.93 5.19
C ALA A 239 7.35 1.12 3.69
N MET A 240 7.68 2.31 3.13
CA MET A 240 7.59 2.56 1.69
C MET A 240 8.40 1.55 0.88
N GLY A 241 9.65 1.26 1.29
CA GLY A 241 10.51 0.28 0.62
C GLY A 241 9.97 -1.15 0.73
N ALA A 242 9.59 -1.57 1.93
CA ALA A 242 9.03 -2.89 2.18
C ALA A 242 7.71 -3.12 1.43
N HIS A 243 6.81 -2.15 1.44
CA HIS A 243 5.55 -2.22 0.70
C HIS A 243 5.77 -2.24 -0.82
N SER A 244 6.72 -1.44 -1.31
CA SER A 244 7.07 -1.44 -2.73
C SER A 244 7.50 -2.82 -3.20
N ILE A 245 8.46 -3.46 -2.54
CA ILE A 245 8.93 -4.79 -2.95
C ILE A 245 7.87 -5.88 -2.75
N ASN A 246 7.02 -5.76 -1.71
CA ASN A 246 5.89 -6.66 -1.52
C ASN A 246 4.99 -6.69 -2.76
N ASN A 247 4.58 -5.53 -3.24
CA ASN A 247 3.68 -5.41 -4.39
C ASN A 247 4.42 -5.68 -5.72
N ILE A 248 5.70 -5.35 -5.84
CA ILE A 248 6.54 -5.72 -7.00
C ILE A 248 6.60 -7.24 -7.13
N LEU A 249 6.95 -7.96 -6.07
CA LEU A 249 7.05 -9.42 -6.09
C LEU A 249 5.66 -10.07 -6.30
N GLY A 250 4.63 -9.56 -5.64
CA GLY A 250 3.24 -9.99 -5.86
C GLY A 250 2.77 -9.80 -7.30
N SER A 251 3.27 -8.77 -8.00
CA SER A 251 2.92 -8.51 -9.40
C SER A 251 3.76 -9.30 -10.41
N MET A 252 5.06 -9.54 -10.13
CA MET A 252 5.99 -10.11 -11.10
C MET A 252 6.31 -11.58 -10.85
N LEU A 253 6.40 -11.98 -9.58
CA LEU A 253 6.86 -13.32 -9.23
C LEU A 253 5.71 -14.32 -9.20
N MET A 254 4.65 -14.02 -8.44
CA MET A 254 3.55 -14.95 -8.24
C MET A 254 2.21 -14.24 -8.26
N THR A 255 1.28 -14.79 -9.04
CA THR A 255 -0.15 -14.42 -9.03
C THR A 255 -1.00 -15.64 -8.71
N TYR A 256 -2.26 -15.40 -8.39
CA TYR A 256 -3.27 -16.44 -8.13
C TYR A 256 -4.65 -15.96 -8.57
N GLU A 257 -5.57 -16.89 -8.66
CA GLU A 257 -6.94 -16.57 -9.07
C GLU A 257 -7.66 -15.72 -8.01
N GLY A 258 -8.21 -14.60 -8.40
CA GLY A 258 -8.85 -13.65 -7.49
C GLY A 258 -7.90 -12.65 -6.83
N SER A 259 -6.62 -12.59 -7.25
CA SER A 259 -5.70 -11.55 -6.79
C SER A 259 -6.18 -10.16 -7.25
N ALA A 260 -6.10 -9.17 -6.35
CA ALA A 260 -6.36 -7.76 -6.69
C ALA A 260 -5.39 -7.23 -7.74
N LEU A 261 -4.13 -7.69 -7.71
CA LEU A 261 -3.13 -7.40 -8.72
C LEU A 261 -3.16 -8.49 -9.80
N ARG A 262 -4.05 -8.33 -10.79
CA ARG A 262 -4.14 -9.23 -11.94
C ARG A 262 -2.96 -8.98 -12.88
N THR A 263 -2.01 -9.90 -12.93
CA THR A 263 -0.78 -9.76 -13.73
C THR A 263 -0.40 -11.05 -14.43
N ASP A 264 0.43 -10.94 -15.46
CA ASP A 264 1.10 -12.06 -16.11
C ASP A 264 2.42 -12.38 -15.39
N ALA A 265 2.34 -12.62 -14.07
CA ALA A 265 3.48 -13.00 -13.25
C ALA A 265 4.11 -14.32 -13.72
N LEU A 266 5.39 -14.53 -13.37
CA LEU A 266 6.16 -15.73 -13.75
C LEU A 266 5.52 -17.04 -13.29
N PHE A 267 4.89 -17.02 -12.11
CA PHE A 267 4.23 -18.20 -11.55
C PHE A 267 2.76 -17.90 -11.24
N LYS A 268 1.89 -18.88 -11.52
CA LYS A 268 0.51 -18.87 -11.04
C LYS A 268 0.35 -19.99 -10.02
N ALA A 269 -0.01 -19.64 -8.78
CA ALA A 269 -0.41 -20.62 -7.79
C ALA A 269 -1.82 -21.15 -8.11
N LYS A 270 -1.97 -22.49 -8.09
CA LYS A 270 -3.23 -23.20 -8.36
C LYS A 270 -4.13 -23.22 -7.12
N ILE A 271 -3.51 -23.43 -5.96
CA ILE A 271 -4.18 -23.53 -4.66
C ILE A 271 -3.56 -22.48 -3.73
N ILE A 272 -4.40 -21.73 -3.05
CA ILE A 272 -4.02 -20.78 -1.99
C ILE A 272 -4.59 -21.30 -0.68
N ASN A 273 -3.74 -21.33 0.35
CA ASN A 273 -4.15 -21.62 1.73
C ASN A 273 -3.99 -20.36 2.59
N PRO A 274 -5.04 -19.53 2.73
CA PRO A 274 -4.93 -18.24 3.39
C PRO A 274 -4.50 -18.34 4.87
N GLY A 275 -4.77 -19.46 5.53
CA GLY A 275 -4.36 -19.68 6.92
C GLY A 275 -2.85 -19.89 7.05
N GLU A 276 -2.26 -20.67 6.14
CA GLU A 276 -0.81 -20.85 6.07
C GLU A 276 -0.11 -19.57 5.65
N ASP A 277 -0.66 -18.87 4.67
CA ASP A 277 -0.12 -17.58 4.20
C ASP A 277 -0.11 -16.55 5.33
N LEU A 278 -1.19 -16.47 6.13
CA LEU A 278 -1.24 -15.61 7.32
C LEU A 278 -0.18 -16.00 8.35
N PHE A 279 0.00 -17.28 8.61
CA PHE A 279 1.02 -17.77 9.55
C PHE A 279 2.44 -17.41 9.10
N ILE A 280 2.73 -17.60 7.81
CA ILE A 280 4.01 -17.20 7.20
C ILE A 280 4.20 -15.70 7.26
N ALA A 281 3.15 -14.91 7.03
CA ALA A 281 3.20 -13.45 7.12
C ALA A 281 3.49 -12.97 8.55
N VAL A 282 2.94 -13.65 9.59
CA VAL A 282 3.25 -13.36 11.00
C VAL A 282 4.74 -13.60 11.28
N ILE A 283 5.26 -14.76 10.87
CA ILE A 283 6.69 -15.09 11.08
C ILE A 283 7.58 -14.08 10.35
N SER A 284 7.28 -13.81 9.08
CA SER A 284 8.03 -12.85 8.26
C SER A 284 8.03 -11.45 8.88
N SER A 285 6.89 -11.01 9.42
CA SER A 285 6.77 -9.72 10.11
C SER A 285 7.63 -9.65 11.37
N ILE A 286 7.62 -10.70 12.19
CA ILE A 286 8.45 -10.79 13.41
C ILE A 286 9.93 -10.76 13.04
N VAL A 287 10.35 -11.57 12.07
CA VAL A 287 11.75 -11.63 11.60
C VAL A 287 12.18 -10.28 11.01
N PHE A 288 11.33 -9.65 10.19
CA PHE A 288 11.58 -8.33 9.61
C PHE A 288 11.82 -7.26 10.67
N ILE A 289 10.91 -7.15 11.64
CA ILE A 289 11.04 -6.21 12.76
C ILE A 289 12.30 -6.50 13.58
N GLY A 290 12.61 -7.78 13.83
CA GLY A 290 13.81 -8.19 14.56
C GLY A 290 15.11 -7.80 13.86
N ILE A 291 15.21 -8.04 12.56
CA ILE A 291 16.37 -7.65 11.73
C ILE A 291 16.55 -6.13 11.76
N LEU A 292 15.49 -5.37 11.53
CA LEU A 292 15.55 -3.91 11.52
C LEU A 292 15.86 -3.34 12.90
N ALA A 293 15.30 -3.92 13.96
CA ALA A 293 15.61 -3.54 15.35
C ALA A 293 17.08 -3.77 15.68
N PHE A 294 17.68 -4.85 15.17
CA PHE A 294 19.11 -5.12 15.32
C PHE A 294 19.96 -4.11 14.54
N ILE A 295 19.64 -3.86 13.27
CA ILE A 295 20.37 -2.93 12.40
C ILE A 295 20.33 -1.50 12.97
N TYR A 296 19.15 -1.05 13.41
CA TYR A 296 18.93 0.35 13.81
C TYR A 296 18.94 0.57 15.32
N LYS A 297 19.16 -0.51 16.11
CA LYS A 297 19.21 -0.48 17.58
C LYS A 297 17.99 0.21 18.21
N TRP A 298 16.78 -0.14 17.68
CA TRP A 298 15.53 0.48 18.12
C TRP A 298 15.26 0.27 19.61
N LYS A 299 14.68 1.29 20.24
CA LYS A 299 14.26 1.26 21.63
C LYS A 299 12.73 1.18 21.69
N PHE A 300 12.19 -0.01 21.96
CA PHE A 300 10.75 -0.25 22.02
C PHE A 300 10.02 0.58 23.07
N GLY A 301 10.70 1.07 24.10
CA GLY A 301 10.13 1.99 25.09
C GLY A 301 9.59 3.32 24.51
N ILE A 302 9.87 3.62 23.24
CA ILE A 302 9.25 4.77 22.55
C ILE A 302 7.74 4.59 22.41
N LEU A 303 7.24 3.36 22.27
CA LEU A 303 5.82 3.05 22.05
C LEU A 303 4.92 3.47 23.23
N THR A 304 5.47 3.54 24.44
CA THR A 304 4.74 3.95 25.64
C THR A 304 4.80 5.45 25.91
N ARG A 305 5.65 6.19 25.17
CA ARG A 305 5.78 7.63 25.33
C ARG A 305 4.59 8.35 24.67
N ARG A 306 4.09 9.38 25.33
CA ARG A 306 3.10 10.28 24.72
C ARG A 306 3.73 11.10 23.60
N VAL A 307 2.94 11.43 22.61
CA VAL A 307 3.29 12.39 21.56
C VAL A 307 3.01 13.79 22.11
N SER A 308 3.92 14.72 21.90
CA SER A 308 3.73 16.11 22.31
C SER A 308 2.57 16.73 21.53
N PRO A 309 1.77 17.61 22.16
CA PRO A 309 0.72 18.32 21.46
C PRO A 309 1.30 19.20 20.34
N PRO A 310 0.48 19.52 19.30
CA PRO A 310 0.90 20.39 18.20
C PRO A 310 1.47 21.71 18.71
N SER A 311 2.58 22.15 18.14
CA SER A 311 3.18 23.43 18.48
C SER A 311 2.22 24.58 18.14
N PRO A 312 2.05 25.61 18.99
CA PRO A 312 1.29 26.78 18.62
C PRO A 312 1.92 27.45 17.38
N VAL A 313 1.07 27.97 16.49
CA VAL A 313 1.57 28.76 15.36
C VAL A 313 2.17 30.05 15.93
N LEU A 314 3.46 30.21 15.79
CA LEU A 314 4.09 31.50 16.05
C LEU A 314 3.59 32.45 14.95
N SER A 315 2.74 33.40 15.37
CA SER A 315 2.18 34.47 14.55
C SER A 315 3.25 35.41 14.02
#